data_da400ebdaf0e2bfe1acc62b4ac896885
#
_entry.id   da400ebdaf0e2bfe1acc62b4ac896885
#
_cell.length_a   1.000
_cell.length_b   1.000
_cell.length_c   1.000
_cell.angle_alpha   90.00
_cell.angle_beta   90.00
_cell.angle_gamma   90.00
#
_symmetry.space_group_name_H-M   'P 1'
#
loop_
_entity.id
_entity.type
_entity.pdbx_description
1 polymer ?
#
loop_
_entity_poly.entity_id
_entity_poly.type
_entity_poly.pdbx_seq_one_letter_code
_entity_poly.pdbx_strand_id
1 'polypeptide(L)'
;MSWRLTWLAIVHVISLGLAWWLDLRQDAFDSRMVLLWLVLFDMAWLAWDSWLGWRYLLWVRRGLSTPAPGLPLMWGEMSEAADVQHRRHLRNTLAAEDKLDVFLDAMQASPMGVVLLDEVGRMEWFNFIAAEHFGFQNPHDLGQHIIHLVRNPDFVRYWVQPLSGTGVVIVGRKHTTQRPVRLSVQFFPYGEGKRLLLSRDITAIEQADRMRRDFVANVSHEIRTPLTVLSGFIETMQSVELSSEEQAHYLALMAQQAGRMQALVQDLLALSRLEGSPPPDLSERIVVRDLLTQSCANAQALSGVLANGEHPEHQVQADVQVDDSLCVLGSRTELESAFGNLLGNAVRYTPFGGTIIASARMLPEGGVRLEVRDSGPGIAREHLPRLTERFYRIDHSRSRETGGTGLGLAIVKHVAQRHGAELQITSDLGMGSCFALEFPAQRVCHVDAAPLHDRPILAAVE
;
A
#
# COMPACT_ATOMS: atom_id res chain seq x y z
N MET A 1 -59.52 11.26 -31.15
CA MET A 1 -60.35 12.39 -31.60
C MET A 1 -61.50 11.92 -32.51
N SER A 2 -61.29 10.99 -33.40
CA SER A 2 -62.33 10.48 -34.36
C SER A 2 -63.53 9.81 -33.68
N TRP A 3 -63.36 9.03 -32.63
CA TRP A 3 -64.42 8.28 -31.97
C TRP A 3 -65.45 9.16 -31.24
N ARG A 4 -65.07 10.31 -30.71
CA ARG A 4 -65.98 11.30 -30.10
C ARG A 4 -66.90 11.92 -31.14
N LEU A 5 -66.33 12.30 -32.25
CA LEU A 5 -67.11 12.90 -33.36
C LEU A 5 -68.03 11.83 -33.98
N THR A 6 -67.59 10.56 -34.03
CA THR A 6 -68.43 9.48 -34.55
C THR A 6 -69.59 9.18 -33.62
N TRP A 7 -69.40 9.12 -32.26
CA TRP A 7 -70.50 8.91 -31.31
C TRP A 7 -71.48 10.08 -31.31
N LEU A 8 -70.98 11.33 -31.31
CA LEU A 8 -71.83 12.52 -31.42
C LEU A 8 -72.62 12.47 -32.72
N ALA A 9 -71.98 12.16 -33.83
CA ALA A 9 -72.66 12.03 -35.14
C ALA A 9 -73.71 10.94 -35.14
N ILE A 10 -73.40 9.76 -34.56
CA ILE A 10 -74.36 8.64 -34.45
C ILE A 10 -75.58 9.03 -33.58
N VAL A 11 -75.37 9.69 -32.43
CA VAL A 11 -76.47 10.13 -31.57
C VAL A 11 -77.33 11.17 -32.31
N HIS A 12 -76.72 12.10 -33.01
CA HIS A 12 -77.45 13.12 -33.79
C HIS A 12 -78.22 12.49 -34.94
N VAL A 13 -77.62 11.56 -35.72
CA VAL A 13 -78.28 10.84 -36.79
C VAL A 13 -79.51 10.04 -36.28
N ILE A 14 -79.35 9.33 -35.17
CA ILE A 14 -80.40 8.56 -34.55
C ILE A 14 -81.52 9.52 -34.04
N SER A 15 -81.19 10.63 -33.41
CA SER A 15 -82.19 11.58 -32.87
C SER A 15 -82.93 12.33 -33.98
N LEU A 16 -82.23 12.72 -35.08
CA LEU A 16 -82.84 13.29 -36.23
C LEU A 16 -83.73 12.29 -37.01
N GLY A 17 -83.28 11.05 -37.09
CA GLY A 17 -84.07 9.95 -37.69
C GLY A 17 -85.32 9.65 -36.86
N LEU A 18 -85.24 9.68 -35.53
CA LEU A 18 -86.41 9.51 -34.65
C LEU A 18 -87.39 10.72 -34.77
N ALA A 19 -86.87 11.93 -34.82
CA ALA A 19 -87.69 13.15 -35.01
C ALA A 19 -88.41 13.11 -36.33
N TRP A 20 -87.76 12.74 -37.44
CA TRP A 20 -88.34 12.59 -38.74
C TRP A 20 -89.40 11.47 -38.79
N TRP A 21 -89.17 10.32 -38.11
CA TRP A 21 -90.10 9.22 -38.03
C TRP A 21 -91.38 9.60 -37.21
N LEU A 22 -91.23 10.38 -36.15
CA LEU A 22 -92.36 10.86 -35.33
C LEU A 22 -93.17 11.94 -36.08
N ASP A 23 -92.55 12.81 -36.89
CA ASP A 23 -93.21 13.82 -37.72
C ASP A 23 -94.08 13.14 -38.83
N LEU A 24 -93.61 12.06 -39.44
CA LEU A 24 -94.37 11.25 -40.45
C LEU A 24 -95.60 10.57 -39.90
N ARG A 25 -95.73 10.36 -38.59
CA ARG A 25 -96.85 9.73 -37.92
C ARG A 25 -98.01 10.70 -37.57
N GLN A 26 -97.84 12.02 -37.80
CA GLN A 26 -98.81 13.04 -37.42
C GLN A 26 -99.29 12.98 -35.94
N ASP A 27 -98.50 12.34 -35.09
CA ASP A 27 -98.72 12.43 -33.67
C ASP A 27 -98.23 13.83 -33.20
N ALA A 28 -98.99 14.46 -32.32
CA ALA A 28 -98.76 15.85 -31.83
C ALA A 28 -97.45 16.07 -31.05
N PHE A 29 -96.35 15.50 -31.58
CA PHE A 29 -95.04 15.62 -31.03
C PHE A 29 -94.32 16.77 -31.75
N ASP A 30 -94.11 17.88 -30.98
CA ASP A 30 -93.46 19.06 -31.51
C ASP A 30 -91.97 18.80 -31.79
N SER A 31 -91.59 18.82 -33.08
CA SER A 31 -90.17 18.65 -33.48
C SER A 31 -89.21 19.61 -32.77
N ARG A 32 -89.73 20.71 -32.29
CA ARG A 32 -89.00 21.67 -31.42
C ARG A 32 -88.54 21.07 -30.11
N MET A 33 -89.31 20.16 -29.53
CA MET A 33 -88.95 19.46 -28.27
C MET A 33 -87.76 18.52 -28.47
N VAL A 34 -87.68 17.85 -29.63
CA VAL A 34 -86.53 16.95 -29.95
C VAL A 34 -85.22 17.79 -30.12
N LEU A 35 -85.34 18.93 -30.79
CA LEU A 35 -84.20 19.87 -30.93
C LEU A 35 -83.76 20.40 -29.57
N LEU A 36 -84.70 20.75 -28.71
CA LEU A 36 -84.39 21.20 -27.34
C LEU A 36 -83.67 20.14 -26.52
N TRP A 37 -84.08 18.88 -26.62
CA TRP A 37 -83.42 17.76 -25.92
C TRP A 37 -82.02 17.50 -26.49
N LEU A 38 -81.79 17.63 -27.81
CA LEU A 38 -80.48 17.51 -28.41
C LEU A 38 -79.53 18.61 -27.91
N VAL A 39 -79.98 19.83 -27.88
CA VAL A 39 -79.18 20.98 -27.37
C VAL A 39 -78.85 20.79 -25.89
N LEU A 40 -79.83 20.32 -25.05
CA LEU A 40 -79.59 20.05 -23.65
C LEU A 40 -78.58 18.89 -23.45
N PHE A 41 -78.69 17.85 -24.28
CA PHE A 41 -77.75 16.74 -24.25
C PHE A 41 -76.33 17.19 -24.62
N ASP A 42 -76.17 18.00 -25.67
CA ASP A 42 -74.90 18.53 -26.08
C ASP A 42 -74.29 19.47 -25.02
N MET A 43 -75.13 20.30 -24.42
CA MET A 43 -74.68 21.16 -23.29
C MET A 43 -74.24 20.39 -22.10
N ALA A 44 -75.01 19.33 -21.75
CA ALA A 44 -74.62 18.41 -20.62
C ALA A 44 -73.37 17.63 -20.92
N TRP A 45 -73.20 17.17 -22.19
CA TRP A 45 -71.98 16.49 -22.66
C TRP A 45 -70.76 17.42 -22.59
N LEU A 46 -70.85 18.62 -23.13
CA LEU A 46 -69.77 19.63 -23.08
C LEU A 46 -69.41 20.01 -21.65
N ALA A 47 -70.41 20.17 -20.76
CA ALA A 47 -70.13 20.46 -19.38
C ALA A 47 -69.43 19.33 -18.67
N TRP A 48 -69.86 18.06 -18.97
CA TRP A 48 -69.22 16.85 -18.40
C TRP A 48 -67.79 16.67 -18.92
N ASP A 49 -67.55 16.84 -20.23
CA ASP A 49 -66.22 16.74 -20.83
C ASP A 49 -65.27 17.85 -20.32
N SER A 50 -65.78 19.09 -20.17
CA SER A 50 -65.01 20.18 -19.60
C SER A 50 -64.66 19.94 -18.14
N TRP A 51 -65.56 19.34 -17.38
CA TRP A 51 -65.32 18.96 -15.99
C TRP A 51 -64.23 17.87 -15.89
N LEU A 52 -64.24 16.85 -16.77
CA LEU A 52 -63.20 15.83 -16.84
C LEU A 52 -61.85 16.45 -17.21
N GLY A 53 -61.84 17.35 -18.19
CA GLY A 53 -60.62 18.09 -18.58
C GLY A 53 -60.09 18.98 -17.46
N TRP A 54 -60.99 19.63 -16.69
CA TRP A 54 -60.56 20.42 -15.55
C TRP A 54 -59.97 19.54 -14.43
N ARG A 55 -60.54 18.38 -14.13
CA ARG A 55 -60.00 17.38 -13.19
C ARG A 55 -58.62 16.90 -13.64
N TYR A 56 -58.41 16.61 -14.92
CA TYR A 56 -57.12 16.24 -15.48
C TYR A 56 -56.08 17.38 -15.32
N LEU A 57 -56.44 18.61 -15.67
CA LEU A 57 -55.57 19.78 -15.53
C LEU A 57 -55.20 20.07 -14.06
N LEU A 58 -56.13 19.92 -13.12
CA LEU A 58 -55.84 20.07 -11.72
C LEU A 58 -54.82 19.01 -11.23
N TRP A 59 -54.94 17.77 -11.69
CA TRP A 59 -54.03 16.72 -11.34
C TRP A 59 -52.63 16.97 -11.92
N VAL A 60 -52.52 17.40 -13.18
CA VAL A 60 -51.26 17.82 -13.79
C VAL A 60 -50.61 18.99 -13.05
N ARG A 61 -51.42 20.04 -12.72
CA ARG A 61 -50.93 21.23 -11.95
C ARG A 61 -50.45 20.90 -10.55
N ARG A 62 -50.93 19.81 -9.94
CA ARG A 62 -50.45 19.31 -8.63
C ARG A 62 -49.16 18.49 -8.78
N GLY A 63 -48.51 18.52 -9.93
CA GLY A 63 -47.22 17.86 -10.17
C GLY A 63 -47.28 16.34 -10.25
N LEU A 64 -48.45 15.76 -10.62
CA LEU A 64 -48.63 14.29 -10.80
C LEU A 64 -48.29 13.51 -9.50
N SER A 65 -48.38 14.14 -8.33
CA SER A 65 -47.99 13.57 -7.05
C SER A 65 -48.95 12.52 -6.50
N THR A 66 -50.16 12.44 -7.04
CA THR A 66 -51.18 11.44 -6.69
C THR A 66 -51.39 10.49 -7.84
N PRO A 67 -51.89 9.26 -7.59
CA PRO A 67 -52.22 8.30 -8.66
C PRO A 67 -53.15 8.92 -9.71
N ALA A 68 -53.00 8.50 -10.96
CA ALA A 68 -53.81 8.99 -12.06
C ALA A 68 -55.30 8.95 -11.70
N PRO A 69 -56.06 10.03 -11.87
CA PRO A 69 -57.48 10.01 -11.63
C PRO A 69 -58.15 9.04 -12.62
N GLY A 70 -58.93 8.08 -12.12
CA GLY A 70 -59.71 7.14 -12.95
C GLY A 70 -60.78 7.88 -13.77
N LEU A 71 -60.37 8.58 -14.84
CA LEU A 71 -61.24 9.33 -15.73
C LEU A 71 -61.73 8.39 -16.85
N PRO A 72 -62.95 8.56 -17.32
CA PRO A 72 -63.47 7.76 -18.43
C PRO A 72 -62.95 8.27 -19.77
N LEU A 73 -62.97 7.38 -20.77
CA LEU A 73 -62.72 7.70 -22.17
C LEU A 73 -61.27 8.23 -22.38
N MET A 74 -61.13 9.16 -23.31
CA MET A 74 -59.85 9.79 -23.73
C MET A 74 -59.08 10.41 -22.54
N TRP A 75 -59.78 11.00 -21.58
CA TRP A 75 -59.15 11.62 -20.40
C TRP A 75 -58.49 10.57 -19.49
N GLY A 76 -59.03 9.34 -19.46
CA GLY A 76 -58.41 8.20 -18.77
C GLY A 76 -57.10 7.77 -19.45
N GLU A 77 -57.16 7.55 -20.77
CA GLU A 77 -55.94 7.20 -21.55
C GLU A 77 -54.84 8.28 -21.43
N MET A 78 -55.22 9.58 -21.49
CA MET A 78 -54.29 10.67 -21.32
C MET A 78 -53.72 10.73 -19.88
N SER A 79 -54.52 10.49 -18.87
CA SER A 79 -54.02 10.49 -17.48
C SER A 79 -53.11 9.31 -17.19
N GLU A 80 -53.39 8.12 -17.70
CA GLU A 80 -52.52 6.95 -17.58
C GLU A 80 -51.21 7.13 -18.35
N ALA A 81 -51.27 7.62 -19.59
CA ALA A 81 -50.07 7.90 -20.40
C ALA A 81 -49.16 8.96 -19.71
N ALA A 82 -49.76 10.04 -19.19
CA ALA A 82 -49.01 11.08 -18.46
C ALA A 82 -48.37 10.52 -17.17
N ASP A 83 -49.08 9.67 -16.42
CA ASP A 83 -48.59 9.04 -15.21
C ASP A 83 -47.43 8.06 -15.48
N VAL A 84 -47.56 7.22 -16.52
CA VAL A 84 -46.50 6.30 -16.94
C VAL A 84 -45.26 7.09 -17.37
N GLN A 85 -45.42 8.15 -18.13
CA GLN A 85 -44.30 8.98 -18.60
C GLN A 85 -43.61 9.70 -17.44
N HIS A 86 -44.38 10.25 -16.50
CA HIS A 86 -43.86 10.89 -15.30
C HIS A 86 -43.09 9.93 -14.40
N ARG A 87 -43.65 8.74 -14.12
CA ARG A 87 -42.95 7.68 -13.35
C ARG A 87 -41.71 7.20 -14.05
N ARG A 88 -41.71 7.09 -15.37
CA ARG A 88 -40.50 6.74 -16.15
C ARG A 88 -39.43 7.81 -16.01
N HIS A 89 -39.80 9.09 -16.09
CA HIS A 89 -38.87 10.20 -15.93
C HIS A 89 -38.26 10.21 -14.50
N LEU A 90 -39.09 10.09 -13.45
CA LEU A 90 -38.63 10.01 -12.06
C LEU A 90 -37.68 8.83 -11.85
N ARG A 91 -38.01 7.65 -12.37
CA ARG A 91 -37.12 6.47 -12.27
C ARG A 91 -35.77 6.71 -12.94
N ASN A 92 -35.78 7.33 -14.12
CA ASN A 92 -34.55 7.63 -14.85
C ASN A 92 -33.68 8.66 -14.09
N THR A 93 -34.31 9.66 -13.47
CA THR A 93 -33.59 10.67 -12.66
C THR A 93 -32.98 10.03 -11.42
N LEU A 94 -33.78 9.26 -10.65
CA LEU A 94 -33.29 8.55 -9.47
C LEU A 94 -32.20 7.54 -9.82
N ALA A 95 -32.34 6.81 -10.93
CA ALA A 95 -31.31 5.88 -11.39
C ALA A 95 -30.03 6.58 -11.84
N ALA A 96 -30.11 7.82 -12.33
CA ALA A 96 -28.96 8.63 -12.69
C ALA A 96 -28.25 9.17 -11.42
N GLU A 97 -29.01 9.62 -10.43
CA GLU A 97 -28.49 10.04 -9.14
C GLU A 97 -27.80 8.88 -8.41
N ASP A 98 -28.46 7.72 -8.32
CA ASP A 98 -27.88 6.50 -7.72
C ASP A 98 -26.57 6.07 -8.40
N LYS A 99 -26.51 6.11 -9.74
CA LYS A 99 -25.28 5.84 -10.48
C LYS A 99 -24.16 6.84 -10.19
N LEU A 100 -24.51 8.12 -10.00
CA LEU A 100 -23.54 9.14 -9.65
C LEU A 100 -22.99 8.91 -8.25
N ASP A 101 -23.84 8.59 -7.29
CA ASP A 101 -23.44 8.29 -5.92
C ASP A 101 -22.51 7.07 -5.86
N VAL A 102 -22.87 5.97 -6.54
CA VAL A 102 -22.02 4.77 -6.66
C VAL A 102 -20.67 5.11 -7.31
N PHE A 103 -20.66 5.96 -8.33
CA PHE A 103 -19.42 6.40 -8.96
C PHE A 103 -18.54 7.23 -8.02
N LEU A 104 -19.12 8.16 -7.28
CA LEU A 104 -18.39 8.98 -6.29
C LEU A 104 -17.85 8.12 -5.14
N ASP A 105 -18.62 7.15 -4.65
CA ASP A 105 -18.18 6.20 -3.64
C ASP A 105 -17.00 5.35 -4.14
N ALA A 106 -17.04 4.88 -5.38
CA ALA A 106 -15.93 4.17 -5.99
C ALA A 106 -14.67 5.05 -6.11
N MET A 107 -14.83 6.34 -6.44
CA MET A 107 -13.73 7.30 -6.45
C MET A 107 -13.18 7.60 -5.04
N GLN A 108 -14.05 7.59 -4.00
CA GLN A 108 -13.61 7.72 -2.60
C GLN A 108 -12.79 6.50 -2.15
N ALA A 109 -13.13 5.30 -2.59
CA ALA A 109 -12.40 4.06 -2.27
C ALA A 109 -11.08 3.91 -3.04
N SER A 110 -10.76 4.80 -3.98
CA SER A 110 -9.50 4.76 -4.74
C SER A 110 -8.29 4.89 -3.82
N PRO A 111 -7.24 4.04 -3.98
CA PRO A 111 -5.98 4.17 -3.23
C PRO A 111 -5.12 5.35 -3.71
N MET A 112 -5.55 6.05 -4.74
CA MET A 112 -4.91 7.26 -5.26
C MET A 112 -5.70 8.49 -4.83
N GLY A 113 -5.00 9.59 -4.56
CA GLY A 113 -5.66 10.87 -4.37
C GLY A 113 -6.22 11.38 -5.71
N VAL A 114 -7.51 11.67 -5.72
CA VAL A 114 -8.26 12.12 -6.89
C VAL A 114 -8.83 13.50 -6.62
N VAL A 115 -8.60 14.45 -7.53
CA VAL A 115 -9.16 15.80 -7.46
C VAL A 115 -9.77 16.16 -8.82
N LEU A 116 -11.02 16.58 -8.84
CA LEU A 116 -11.69 17.11 -10.01
C LEU A 116 -11.57 18.64 -10.02
N LEU A 117 -11.10 19.17 -11.13
CA LEU A 117 -10.85 20.59 -11.34
C LEU A 117 -11.71 21.11 -12.50
N ASP A 118 -12.26 22.31 -12.34
CA ASP A 118 -12.94 23.03 -13.41
C ASP A 118 -11.94 23.52 -14.49
N GLU A 119 -12.45 24.20 -15.51
CA GLU A 119 -11.66 24.75 -16.62
C GLU A 119 -10.60 25.76 -16.16
N VAL A 120 -10.87 26.46 -15.06
CA VAL A 120 -9.98 27.49 -14.49
C VAL A 120 -8.97 26.88 -13.50
N GLY A 121 -9.22 25.67 -12.98
CA GLY A 121 -8.37 24.99 -11.98
C GLY A 121 -8.86 25.11 -10.55
N ARG A 122 -10.18 25.39 -10.35
CA ARG A 122 -10.81 25.35 -9.04
C ARG A 122 -11.26 23.93 -8.72
N MET A 123 -11.16 23.54 -7.45
CA MET A 123 -11.55 22.21 -7.00
C MET A 123 -13.06 22.07 -6.95
N GLU A 124 -13.62 21.16 -7.76
CA GLU A 124 -15.03 20.77 -7.73
C GLU A 124 -15.27 19.65 -6.71
N TRP A 125 -14.31 18.72 -6.59
CA TRP A 125 -14.40 17.57 -5.71
C TRP A 125 -13.01 16.95 -5.46
N PHE A 126 -12.84 16.29 -4.33
CA PHE A 126 -11.65 15.49 -4.01
C PHE A 126 -12.01 14.33 -3.05
N ASN A 127 -11.25 13.24 -3.15
CA ASN A 127 -11.41 12.09 -2.27
C ASN A 127 -10.59 12.23 -0.97
N PHE A 128 -10.80 11.31 -0.03
CA PHE A 128 -10.12 11.28 1.26
C PHE A 128 -8.60 11.21 1.11
N ILE A 129 -8.08 10.39 0.19
CA ILE A 129 -6.64 10.23 -0.05
C ILE A 129 -6.01 11.54 -0.55
N ALA A 130 -6.68 12.29 -1.43
CA ALA A 130 -6.21 13.62 -1.84
C ALA A 130 -6.18 14.60 -0.67
N ALA A 131 -7.20 14.57 0.20
CA ALA A 131 -7.22 15.36 1.42
C ALA A 131 -6.02 15.03 2.32
N GLU A 132 -5.67 13.76 2.48
CA GLU A 132 -4.48 13.34 3.20
C GLU A 132 -3.17 13.81 2.55
N HIS A 133 -3.03 13.64 1.25
CA HIS A 133 -1.82 13.98 0.51
C HIS A 133 -1.50 15.47 0.54
N PHE A 134 -2.51 16.32 0.36
CA PHE A 134 -2.34 17.77 0.23
C PHE A 134 -2.77 18.56 1.47
N GLY A 135 -3.48 17.92 2.40
CA GLY A 135 -4.03 18.55 3.60
C GLY A 135 -5.27 19.41 3.32
N PHE A 136 -6.10 18.99 2.34
CA PHE A 136 -7.34 19.69 2.01
C PHE A 136 -8.41 19.48 3.08
N GLN A 137 -9.25 20.50 3.28
CA GLN A 137 -10.36 20.49 4.22
C GLN A 137 -11.70 20.70 3.50
N ASN A 138 -12.57 19.69 3.57
CA ASN A 138 -13.92 19.78 3.04
C ASN A 138 -14.86 20.40 4.10
N PRO A 139 -15.74 21.37 3.79
CA PRO A 139 -15.97 21.99 2.47
C PRO A 139 -15.12 23.24 2.19
N HIS A 140 -14.25 23.66 3.11
CA HIS A 140 -13.56 24.96 3.10
C HIS A 140 -12.74 25.23 1.82
N ASP A 141 -12.10 24.20 1.27
CA ASP A 141 -11.17 24.33 0.14
C ASP A 141 -11.84 24.07 -1.22
N LEU A 142 -13.11 23.64 -1.24
CA LEU A 142 -13.88 23.52 -2.49
C LEU A 142 -14.11 24.89 -3.13
N GLY A 143 -14.02 24.94 -4.46
CA GLY A 143 -14.11 26.19 -5.23
C GLY A 143 -12.84 27.05 -5.22
N GLN A 144 -11.81 26.69 -4.43
CA GLN A 144 -10.53 27.40 -4.43
C GLN A 144 -9.64 26.86 -5.57
N HIS A 145 -8.75 27.72 -6.09
CA HIS A 145 -7.81 27.35 -7.12
C HIS A 145 -6.69 26.47 -6.54
N ILE A 146 -6.43 25.32 -7.16
CA ILE A 146 -5.50 24.30 -6.66
C ILE A 146 -4.09 24.83 -6.38
N ILE A 147 -3.58 25.76 -7.18
CA ILE A 147 -2.22 26.34 -7.02
C ILE A 147 -2.09 27.20 -5.75
N HIS A 148 -3.19 27.74 -5.21
CA HIS A 148 -3.16 28.50 -3.96
C HIS A 148 -3.01 27.60 -2.73
N LEU A 149 -3.44 26.34 -2.85
CA LEU A 149 -3.39 25.33 -1.80
C LEU A 149 -2.10 24.51 -1.89
N VAL A 150 -1.71 24.09 -3.09
CA VAL A 150 -0.48 23.35 -3.34
C VAL A 150 0.63 24.33 -3.77
N ARG A 151 1.29 24.94 -2.77
CA ARG A 151 2.30 26.00 -2.98
C ARG A 151 3.70 25.44 -3.29
N ASN A 152 3.78 24.42 -4.13
CA ASN A 152 5.04 23.83 -4.55
C ASN A 152 5.45 24.41 -5.91
N PRO A 153 6.69 24.98 -6.07
CA PRO A 153 7.12 25.60 -7.33
C PRO A 153 7.10 24.64 -8.53
N ASP A 154 7.47 23.38 -8.32
CA ASP A 154 7.47 22.38 -9.40
C ASP A 154 6.05 22.01 -9.82
N PHE A 155 5.11 21.95 -8.86
CA PHE A 155 3.69 21.76 -9.13
C PHE A 155 3.11 22.92 -9.94
N VAL A 156 3.41 24.17 -9.56
CA VAL A 156 2.94 25.36 -10.28
C VAL A 156 3.50 25.39 -11.70
N ARG A 157 4.78 25.06 -11.88
CA ARG A 157 5.40 24.97 -13.22
C ARG A 157 4.74 23.91 -14.08
N TYR A 158 4.47 22.73 -13.51
CA TYR A 158 3.78 21.63 -14.19
C TYR A 158 2.33 21.96 -14.53
N TRP A 159 1.65 22.76 -13.69
CA TRP A 159 0.31 23.26 -13.98
C TRP A 159 0.27 24.14 -15.24
N VAL A 160 1.23 25.05 -15.39
CA VAL A 160 1.31 26.00 -16.52
C VAL A 160 1.74 25.29 -17.81
N GLN A 161 2.68 24.37 -17.72
CA GLN A 161 3.20 23.59 -18.86
C GLN A 161 3.21 22.11 -18.53
N PRO A 162 2.07 21.43 -18.67
CA PRO A 162 2.03 19.99 -18.45
C PRO A 162 2.86 19.29 -19.53
N LEU A 163 3.98 18.72 -19.11
CA LEU A 163 4.79 17.85 -19.97
C LEU A 163 3.99 16.57 -20.21
N SER A 164 3.69 16.28 -21.48
CA SER A 164 2.90 15.12 -21.88
C SER A 164 3.52 13.83 -21.35
N GLY A 165 2.78 13.13 -20.48
CA GLY A 165 3.13 11.79 -20.00
C GLY A 165 4.04 11.69 -18.76
N THR A 166 4.69 12.77 -18.33
CA THR A 166 5.53 12.78 -17.13
C THR A 166 4.86 13.57 -16.01
N GLY A 167 4.52 12.90 -14.90
CA GLY A 167 4.03 13.57 -13.69
C GLY A 167 5.13 14.41 -13.01
N VAL A 168 4.73 15.23 -12.05
CA VAL A 168 5.63 15.94 -11.17
C VAL A 168 5.72 15.25 -9.81
N VAL A 169 6.91 15.19 -9.23
CA VAL A 169 7.12 14.65 -7.89
C VAL A 169 7.25 15.81 -6.90
N ILE A 170 6.37 15.82 -5.90
CA ILE A 170 6.35 16.86 -4.87
C ILE A 170 6.37 16.25 -3.46
N VAL A 171 6.63 17.07 -2.45
CA VAL A 171 6.52 16.69 -1.05
C VAL A 171 5.08 16.93 -0.58
N GLY A 172 4.42 15.91 -0.04
CA GLY A 172 3.09 15.98 0.54
C GLY A 172 3.06 16.76 1.85
N ARG A 173 1.88 17.20 2.28
CA ARG A 173 1.71 18.05 3.48
C ARG A 173 1.64 17.24 4.79
N LYS A 174 1.17 15.99 4.73
CA LYS A 174 1.13 15.08 5.89
C LYS A 174 2.51 14.45 6.09
N HIS A 175 3.37 15.10 6.85
CA HIS A 175 4.67 14.53 7.18
C HIS A 175 5.03 14.89 8.61
N THR A 176 5.55 13.93 9.33
CA THR A 176 6.44 14.23 10.45
C THR A 176 7.77 14.69 9.86
N THR A 177 8.43 15.65 10.50
CA THR A 177 9.74 16.22 10.06
C THR A 177 10.79 15.15 9.74
N GLN A 178 10.60 13.92 10.20
CA GLN A 178 11.51 12.78 10.02
C GLN A 178 11.23 11.93 8.76
N ARG A 179 10.03 12.01 8.15
CA ARG A 179 9.66 11.19 6.96
C ARG A 179 8.78 11.99 6.00
N PRO A 180 9.36 12.74 5.07
CA PRO A 180 8.58 13.46 4.07
C PRO A 180 7.90 12.46 3.11
N VAL A 181 6.58 12.59 2.94
CA VAL A 181 5.82 11.82 1.95
C VAL A 181 6.13 12.37 0.56
N ARG A 182 6.49 11.50 -0.38
CA ARG A 182 6.76 11.86 -1.78
C ARG A 182 5.57 11.49 -2.64
N LEU A 183 4.99 12.48 -3.30
CA LEU A 183 3.80 12.32 -4.14
C LEU A 183 4.17 12.49 -5.62
N SER A 184 3.81 11.52 -6.42
CA SER A 184 3.73 11.66 -7.88
C SER A 184 2.37 12.24 -8.23
N VAL A 185 2.34 13.37 -8.94
CA VAL A 185 1.13 14.07 -9.33
C VAL A 185 1.05 14.17 -10.84
N GLN A 186 -0.12 13.84 -11.40
CA GLN A 186 -0.39 13.87 -12.83
C GLN A 186 -1.72 14.55 -13.11
N PHE A 187 -1.78 15.30 -14.22
CA PHE A 187 -3.02 15.89 -14.71
C PHE A 187 -3.49 15.16 -15.99
N PHE A 188 -4.78 14.89 -16.02
CA PHE A 188 -5.46 14.31 -17.18
C PHE A 188 -6.60 15.22 -17.59
N PRO A 189 -6.73 15.57 -18.88
CA PRO A 189 -7.89 16.30 -19.37
C PRO A 189 -9.12 15.39 -19.37
N TYR A 190 -10.28 15.93 -18.99
CA TYR A 190 -11.57 15.27 -19.13
C TYR A 190 -12.67 16.30 -19.42
N GLY A 191 -13.76 15.86 -20.08
CA GLY A 191 -14.84 16.77 -20.47
C GLY A 191 -14.36 17.95 -21.30
N GLU A 192 -15.09 19.05 -21.22
CA GLU A 192 -14.76 20.30 -21.93
C GLU A 192 -13.87 21.18 -21.05
N GLY A 193 -12.55 21.08 -21.22
CA GLY A 193 -11.57 21.93 -20.52
C GLY A 193 -11.27 21.59 -19.07
N LYS A 194 -11.97 20.65 -18.46
CA LYS A 194 -11.75 20.19 -17.08
C LYS A 194 -10.50 19.34 -16.93
N ARG A 195 -9.94 19.28 -15.73
CA ARG A 195 -8.74 18.48 -15.42
C ARG A 195 -8.96 17.57 -14.23
N LEU A 196 -8.52 16.31 -14.37
CA LEU A 196 -8.42 15.34 -13.29
C LEU A 196 -6.97 15.36 -12.79
N LEU A 197 -6.78 15.59 -11.49
CA LEU A 197 -5.50 15.42 -10.83
C LEU A 197 -5.49 14.07 -10.12
N LEU A 198 -4.48 13.26 -10.42
CA LEU A 198 -4.18 12.04 -9.68
C LEU A 198 -2.91 12.23 -8.86
N SER A 199 -2.93 11.82 -7.60
CA SER A 199 -1.75 11.81 -6.74
C SER A 199 -1.52 10.43 -6.16
N ARG A 200 -0.28 9.97 -6.19
CA ARG A 200 0.16 8.67 -5.68
C ARG A 200 1.32 8.85 -4.72
N ASP A 201 1.24 8.22 -3.56
CA ASP A 201 2.40 8.11 -2.66
C ASP A 201 3.43 7.15 -3.27
N ILE A 202 4.61 7.68 -3.57
CA ILE A 202 5.75 6.94 -4.13
C ILE A 202 6.92 6.87 -3.14
N THR A 203 6.69 7.20 -1.87
CA THR A 203 7.75 7.28 -0.85
C THR A 203 8.51 5.97 -0.74
N ALA A 204 7.80 4.83 -0.66
CA ALA A 204 8.42 3.51 -0.56
C ALA A 204 9.22 3.15 -1.83
N ILE A 205 8.70 3.50 -3.00
CA ILE A 205 9.37 3.25 -4.30
C ILE A 205 10.64 4.07 -4.40
N GLU A 206 10.57 5.39 -4.11
CA GLU A 206 11.77 6.25 -4.15
C GLU A 206 12.82 5.85 -3.10
N GLN A 207 12.38 5.43 -1.91
CA GLN A 207 13.29 4.92 -0.88
C GLN A 207 14.01 3.65 -1.35
N ALA A 208 13.28 2.71 -1.96
CA ALA A 208 13.87 1.49 -2.51
C ALA A 208 14.87 1.80 -3.63
N ASP A 209 14.52 2.71 -4.55
CA ASP A 209 15.41 3.14 -5.64
C ASP A 209 16.65 3.89 -5.13
N ARG A 210 16.51 4.71 -4.08
CA ARG A 210 17.64 5.38 -3.44
C ARG A 210 18.54 4.35 -2.77
N MET A 211 17.97 3.45 -1.96
CA MET A 211 18.74 2.39 -1.31
C MET A 211 19.51 1.53 -2.32
N ARG A 212 18.90 1.23 -3.46
CA ARG A 212 19.56 0.48 -4.55
C ARG A 212 20.73 1.25 -5.16
N ARG A 213 20.56 2.55 -5.43
CA ARG A 213 21.66 3.39 -5.96
C ARG A 213 22.79 3.53 -4.96
N ASP A 214 22.48 3.80 -3.69
CA ASP A 214 23.47 3.92 -2.62
C ASP A 214 24.22 2.59 -2.42
N PHE A 215 23.52 1.46 -2.53
CA PHE A 215 24.13 0.13 -2.50
C PHE A 215 25.17 -0.05 -3.59
N VAL A 216 24.82 0.23 -4.86
CA VAL A 216 25.76 0.08 -6.00
C VAL A 216 26.97 1.01 -5.85
N ALA A 217 26.72 2.26 -5.41
CA ALA A 217 27.79 3.22 -5.15
C ALA A 217 28.75 2.73 -4.05
N ASN A 218 28.22 2.27 -2.93
CA ASN A 218 28.98 1.79 -1.79
C ASN A 218 29.78 0.51 -2.14
N VAL A 219 29.18 -0.45 -2.85
CA VAL A 219 29.88 -1.65 -3.37
C VAL A 219 31.08 -1.22 -4.21
N SER A 220 30.88 -0.29 -5.14
CA SER A 220 31.96 0.21 -6.01
C SER A 220 33.09 0.85 -5.22
N HIS A 221 32.78 1.60 -4.17
CA HIS A 221 33.79 2.21 -3.30
C HIS A 221 34.52 1.17 -2.45
N GLU A 222 33.81 0.22 -1.85
CA GLU A 222 34.40 -0.82 -1.00
C GLU A 222 35.27 -1.83 -1.79
N ILE A 223 35.03 -2.01 -3.09
CA ILE A 223 35.89 -2.80 -3.99
C ILE A 223 37.08 -1.96 -4.48
N ARG A 224 36.90 -0.70 -4.83
CA ARG A 224 37.96 0.16 -5.39
C ARG A 224 39.11 0.36 -4.40
N THR A 225 38.81 0.58 -3.13
CA THR A 225 39.81 0.88 -2.10
C THR A 225 40.85 -0.27 -1.96
N PRO A 226 40.48 -1.53 -1.66
CA PRO A 226 41.47 -2.59 -1.56
C PRO A 226 42.17 -2.88 -2.90
N LEU A 227 41.49 -2.71 -4.04
CA LEU A 227 42.11 -2.89 -5.35
C LEU A 227 43.19 -1.87 -5.60
N THR A 228 42.97 -0.58 -5.25
CA THR A 228 44.00 0.49 -5.36
C THR A 228 45.20 0.19 -4.46
N VAL A 229 44.97 -0.30 -3.24
CA VAL A 229 46.03 -0.70 -2.32
C VAL A 229 46.85 -1.86 -2.87
N LEU A 230 46.17 -2.91 -3.39
CA LEU A 230 46.85 -4.03 -4.03
C LEU A 230 47.70 -3.61 -5.23
N SER A 231 47.14 -2.74 -6.10
CA SER A 231 47.88 -2.20 -7.26
C SER A 231 49.11 -1.41 -6.82
N GLY A 232 49.01 -0.57 -5.76
CA GLY A 232 50.11 0.17 -5.21
C GLY A 232 51.23 -0.74 -4.64
N PHE A 233 50.85 -1.80 -3.92
CA PHE A 233 51.85 -2.76 -3.43
C PHE A 233 52.56 -3.51 -4.56
N ILE A 234 51.83 -3.91 -5.60
CA ILE A 234 52.43 -4.55 -6.79
C ILE A 234 53.38 -3.60 -7.48
N GLU A 235 53.00 -2.33 -7.70
CA GLU A 235 53.86 -1.33 -8.32
C GLU A 235 55.14 -1.07 -7.48
N THR A 236 55.00 -1.01 -6.14
CA THR A 236 56.15 -0.85 -5.23
C THR A 236 57.08 -2.04 -5.33
N MET A 237 56.54 -3.29 -5.33
CA MET A 237 57.35 -4.53 -5.45
C MET A 237 58.02 -4.66 -6.83
N GLN A 238 57.47 -4.00 -7.87
CA GLN A 238 58.08 -4.00 -9.20
C GLN A 238 59.14 -2.91 -9.41
N SER A 239 59.00 -1.80 -8.70
CA SER A 239 59.81 -0.60 -8.95
C SER A 239 60.95 -0.38 -7.93
N VAL A 240 60.90 -1.08 -6.79
CA VAL A 240 61.88 -0.91 -5.68
C VAL A 240 62.49 -2.28 -5.35
N GLU A 241 63.81 -2.31 -5.17
CA GLU A 241 64.50 -3.46 -4.60
C GLU A 241 64.16 -3.57 -3.10
N LEU A 242 63.44 -4.59 -2.72
CA LEU A 242 62.99 -4.84 -1.35
C LEU A 242 63.80 -5.97 -0.72
N SER A 243 64.06 -5.86 0.57
CA SER A 243 64.58 -6.97 1.35
C SER A 243 63.57 -8.12 1.42
N SER A 244 64.03 -9.33 1.73
CA SER A 244 63.13 -10.52 1.88
C SER A 244 62.07 -10.28 2.98
N GLU A 245 62.37 -9.55 4.03
CA GLU A 245 61.43 -9.21 5.12
C GLU A 245 60.34 -8.25 4.64
N GLU A 246 60.73 -7.19 3.93
CA GLU A 246 59.81 -6.23 3.32
C GLU A 246 58.88 -6.88 2.29
N GLN A 247 59.45 -7.76 1.45
CA GLN A 247 58.69 -8.51 0.46
C GLN A 247 57.66 -9.42 1.14
N ALA A 248 58.07 -10.15 2.18
CA ALA A 248 57.13 -10.96 2.98
C ALA A 248 56.03 -10.14 3.62
N HIS A 249 56.35 -8.94 4.14
CA HIS A 249 55.40 -8.02 4.74
C HIS A 249 54.37 -7.50 3.71
N TYR A 250 54.81 -7.06 2.51
CA TYR A 250 53.88 -6.62 1.47
C TYR A 250 53.00 -7.75 0.96
N LEU A 251 53.52 -8.98 0.80
CA LEU A 251 52.71 -10.15 0.46
C LEU A 251 51.65 -10.47 1.53
N ALA A 252 51.97 -10.34 2.81
CA ALA A 252 51.02 -10.54 3.89
C ALA A 252 49.90 -9.46 3.84
N LEU A 253 50.24 -8.21 3.61
CA LEU A 253 49.26 -7.14 3.44
C LEU A 253 48.36 -7.36 2.21
N MET A 254 48.91 -7.81 1.10
CA MET A 254 48.15 -8.15 -0.11
C MET A 254 47.19 -9.31 0.16
N ALA A 255 47.64 -10.38 0.85
CA ALA A 255 46.82 -11.53 1.20
C ALA A 255 45.63 -11.04 2.13
N GLN A 256 45.91 -10.14 3.06
CA GLN A 256 44.87 -9.56 3.91
C GLN A 256 43.81 -8.80 3.08
N GLN A 257 44.24 -7.95 2.10
CA GLN A 257 43.30 -7.23 1.25
C GLN A 257 42.51 -8.15 0.33
N ALA A 258 43.13 -9.21 -0.23
CA ALA A 258 42.44 -10.21 -1.04
C ALA A 258 41.38 -10.97 -0.21
N GLY A 259 41.71 -11.37 1.01
CA GLY A 259 40.78 -12.03 1.95
C GLY A 259 39.58 -11.12 2.28
N ARG A 260 39.83 -9.81 2.49
CA ARG A 260 38.77 -8.82 2.72
C ARG A 260 37.83 -8.69 1.51
N MET A 261 38.38 -8.62 0.29
CA MET A 261 37.57 -8.59 -0.93
C MET A 261 36.74 -9.86 -1.08
N GLN A 262 37.30 -11.02 -0.79
CA GLN A 262 36.59 -12.30 -0.84
C GLN A 262 35.42 -12.32 0.15
N ALA A 263 35.62 -11.86 1.38
CA ALA A 263 34.55 -11.76 2.39
C ALA A 263 33.44 -10.80 1.92
N LEU A 264 33.81 -9.65 1.34
CA LEU A 264 32.82 -8.68 0.79
C LEU A 264 31.99 -9.32 -0.33
N VAL A 265 32.60 -10.06 -1.27
CA VAL A 265 31.89 -10.74 -2.34
C VAL A 265 30.95 -11.81 -1.79
N GLN A 266 31.38 -12.59 -0.78
CA GLN A 266 30.54 -13.60 -0.12
C GLN A 266 29.34 -12.98 0.56
N ASP A 267 29.51 -11.88 1.29
CA ASP A 267 28.42 -11.15 1.93
C ASP A 267 27.42 -10.59 0.90
N LEU A 268 27.92 -10.04 -0.22
CA LEU A 268 27.09 -9.56 -1.33
C LEU A 268 26.26 -10.67 -1.96
N LEU A 269 26.86 -11.84 -2.20
CA LEU A 269 26.16 -13.00 -2.74
C LEU A 269 25.12 -13.56 -1.76
N ALA A 270 25.46 -13.61 -0.46
CA ALA A 270 24.53 -14.01 0.60
C ALA A 270 23.33 -13.08 0.64
N LEU A 271 23.56 -11.75 0.64
CA LEU A 271 22.49 -10.74 0.67
C LEU A 271 21.62 -10.82 -0.61
N SER A 272 22.23 -10.97 -1.78
CA SER A 272 21.52 -11.11 -3.06
C SER A 272 20.61 -12.35 -3.08
N ARG A 273 21.09 -13.48 -2.52
CA ARG A 273 20.27 -14.70 -2.39
C ARG A 273 19.09 -14.49 -1.44
N LEU A 274 19.34 -13.85 -0.28
CA LEU A 274 18.31 -13.59 0.70
C LEU A 274 17.20 -12.67 0.17
N GLU A 275 17.55 -11.72 -0.71
CA GLU A 275 16.58 -10.79 -1.32
C GLU A 275 15.80 -11.41 -2.49
N GLY A 276 16.42 -12.29 -3.25
CA GLY A 276 15.85 -12.89 -4.46
C GLY A 276 15.09 -14.20 -4.26
N SER A 277 15.21 -14.82 -3.07
CA SER A 277 14.60 -16.14 -2.80
C SER A 277 13.30 -16.00 -1.97
N PRO A 278 12.34 -16.92 -2.14
CA PRO A 278 11.18 -16.99 -1.26
C PRO A 278 11.62 -17.27 0.19
N PRO A 279 10.78 -16.93 1.21
CA PRO A 279 11.06 -17.29 2.60
C PRO A 279 11.31 -18.79 2.74
N PRO A 280 12.19 -19.22 3.68
CA PRO A 280 12.44 -20.65 3.91
C PRO A 280 11.14 -21.31 4.40
N ASP A 281 10.92 -22.54 3.93
CA ASP A 281 9.80 -23.34 4.37
C ASP A 281 9.95 -23.79 5.83
N LEU A 282 8.95 -24.48 6.37
CA LEU A 282 8.94 -25.00 7.74
C LEU A 282 9.42 -26.46 7.83
N SER A 283 10.12 -26.96 6.82
CA SER A 283 10.47 -28.38 6.72
C SER A 283 11.73 -28.74 7.49
N GLU A 284 12.72 -27.83 7.52
CA GLU A 284 13.99 -28.08 8.19
C GLU A 284 13.91 -27.71 9.68
N ARG A 285 14.26 -28.69 10.53
CA ARG A 285 14.29 -28.53 11.99
C ARG A 285 15.73 -28.31 12.46
N ILE A 286 15.97 -27.17 13.08
CA ILE A 286 17.31 -26.79 13.52
C ILE A 286 17.32 -26.80 15.04
N VAL A 287 18.03 -27.76 15.64
CA VAL A 287 18.20 -27.86 17.09
C VAL A 287 18.95 -26.63 17.58
N VAL A 288 18.34 -25.88 18.50
CA VAL A 288 18.86 -24.60 18.99
C VAL A 288 20.21 -24.79 19.70
N ARG A 289 20.34 -25.83 20.50
CA ARG A 289 21.59 -26.15 21.22
C ARG A 289 22.74 -26.38 20.25
N ASP A 290 22.52 -27.17 19.18
CA ASP A 290 23.57 -27.48 18.21
C ASP A 290 24.00 -26.23 17.45
N LEU A 291 23.03 -25.41 17.02
CA LEU A 291 23.28 -24.14 16.33
C LEU A 291 24.16 -23.21 17.15
N LEU A 292 23.81 -22.99 18.42
CA LEU A 292 24.55 -22.07 19.30
C LEU A 292 25.93 -22.64 19.68
N THR A 293 26.01 -23.94 19.99
CA THR A 293 27.27 -24.58 20.35
C THR A 293 28.27 -24.53 19.20
N GLN A 294 27.82 -24.87 17.98
CA GLN A 294 28.68 -24.82 16.79
C GLN A 294 29.10 -23.38 16.46
N SER A 295 28.19 -22.43 16.57
CA SER A 295 28.48 -21.02 16.32
C SER A 295 29.47 -20.44 17.34
N CYS A 296 29.36 -20.83 18.61
CA CYS A 296 30.32 -20.45 19.64
C CYS A 296 31.70 -21.09 19.42
N ALA A 297 31.75 -22.35 18.98
CA ALA A 297 33.03 -23.01 18.65
C ALA A 297 33.75 -22.29 17.48
N ASN A 298 32.99 -21.89 16.46
CA ASN A 298 33.54 -21.10 15.35
C ASN A 298 34.03 -19.72 15.81
N ALA A 299 33.32 -19.07 16.70
CA ALA A 299 33.71 -17.78 17.26
C ALA A 299 34.96 -17.88 18.15
N GLN A 300 35.07 -18.94 18.95
CA GLN A 300 36.26 -19.22 19.74
C GLN A 300 37.51 -19.45 18.85
N ALA A 301 37.36 -20.22 17.78
CA ALA A 301 38.42 -20.41 16.77
C ALA A 301 38.83 -19.09 16.15
N LEU A 302 37.88 -18.23 15.79
CA LEU A 302 38.17 -16.89 15.26
C LEU A 302 38.91 -16.03 16.29
N SER A 303 38.52 -16.09 17.57
CA SER A 303 39.21 -15.41 18.68
C SER A 303 40.67 -15.83 18.78
N GLY A 304 40.95 -17.15 18.72
CA GLY A 304 42.31 -17.68 18.74
C GLY A 304 43.18 -17.19 17.60
N VAL A 305 42.61 -17.15 16.39
CA VAL A 305 43.32 -16.62 15.20
C VAL A 305 43.65 -15.13 15.36
N LEU A 306 42.70 -14.32 15.88
CA LEU A 306 42.90 -12.89 16.09
C LEU A 306 43.86 -12.58 17.24
N ALA A 307 43.85 -13.38 18.29
CA ALA A 307 44.77 -13.23 19.44
C ALA A 307 46.22 -13.54 19.06
N ASN A 308 46.44 -14.36 18.02
CA ASN A 308 47.77 -14.72 17.44
C ASN A 308 48.82 -15.16 18.48
N GLY A 309 48.36 -15.64 19.66
CA GLY A 309 49.25 -16.00 20.79
C GLY A 309 49.82 -14.81 21.56
N GLU A 310 49.55 -13.57 21.13
CA GLU A 310 50.07 -12.34 21.76
C GLU A 310 49.10 -11.76 22.82
N HIS A 311 47.78 -12.09 22.66
CA HIS A 311 46.71 -11.57 23.48
C HIS A 311 45.88 -12.72 24.08
N PRO A 312 45.21 -12.49 25.26
CA PRO A 312 44.26 -13.46 25.81
C PRO A 312 43.05 -13.61 24.89
N GLU A 313 42.66 -14.86 24.62
CA GLU A 313 41.45 -15.15 23.85
C GLU A 313 40.19 -14.68 24.56
N HIS A 314 39.12 -14.43 23.81
CA HIS A 314 37.80 -14.15 24.39
C HIS A 314 37.22 -15.40 25.08
N GLN A 315 36.43 -15.17 26.14
CA GLN A 315 35.65 -16.23 26.77
C GLN A 315 34.29 -16.34 26.05
N VAL A 316 34.21 -17.28 25.09
CA VAL A 316 32.97 -17.51 24.31
C VAL A 316 32.22 -18.69 24.95
N GLN A 317 30.98 -18.44 25.38
CA GLN A 317 30.15 -19.43 26.08
C GLN A 317 28.75 -19.52 25.44
N ALA A 318 28.19 -20.77 25.42
CA ALA A 318 26.80 -21.02 25.07
C ALA A 318 26.01 -21.29 26.38
N ASP A 319 25.06 -20.41 26.71
CA ASP A 319 24.11 -20.55 27.82
C ASP A 319 22.74 -20.91 27.30
N VAL A 320 22.45 -22.19 27.17
CA VAL A 320 21.22 -22.71 26.56
C VAL A 320 20.25 -23.14 27.68
N GLN A 321 19.36 -22.23 28.05
CA GLN A 321 18.32 -22.43 29.09
C GLN A 321 16.98 -22.92 28.48
N VAL A 322 17.07 -23.82 27.49
CA VAL A 322 15.91 -24.42 26.83
C VAL A 322 16.12 -25.92 26.73
N ASP A 323 15.03 -26.66 26.48
CA ASP A 323 15.06 -28.10 26.29
C ASP A 323 15.99 -28.47 25.09
N ASP A 324 16.73 -29.58 25.26
CA ASP A 324 17.65 -30.07 24.22
C ASP A 324 16.95 -30.47 22.93
N SER A 325 15.67 -30.81 23.00
CA SER A 325 14.82 -31.13 21.87
C SER A 325 14.28 -29.89 21.12
N LEU A 326 14.49 -28.69 21.68
CA LEU A 326 13.94 -27.46 21.10
C LEU A 326 14.57 -27.16 19.72
N CYS A 327 13.68 -26.92 18.74
CA CYS A 327 14.07 -26.63 17.37
C CYS A 327 13.43 -25.32 16.90
N VAL A 328 14.11 -24.66 15.96
CA VAL A 328 13.57 -23.59 15.14
C VAL A 328 13.39 -24.13 13.72
N LEU A 329 12.23 -23.82 13.12
CA LEU A 329 11.90 -24.18 11.73
C LEU A 329 12.42 -23.11 10.77
N GLY A 330 13.25 -23.51 9.78
CA GLY A 330 13.80 -22.55 8.83
C GLY A 330 14.96 -23.13 8.01
N SER A 331 15.88 -22.30 7.56
CA SER A 331 17.08 -22.69 6.85
C SER A 331 18.29 -22.68 7.78
N ARG A 332 18.94 -23.84 7.94
CA ARG A 332 20.16 -23.98 8.74
C ARG A 332 21.25 -23.04 8.26
N THR A 333 21.49 -23.00 6.96
CA THR A 333 22.55 -22.16 6.38
C THR A 333 22.33 -20.68 6.60
N GLU A 334 21.07 -20.21 6.56
CA GLU A 334 20.75 -18.82 6.85
C GLU A 334 20.93 -18.48 8.34
N LEU A 335 20.49 -19.37 9.25
CA LEU A 335 20.67 -19.15 10.71
C LEU A 335 22.14 -19.23 11.10
N GLU A 336 22.91 -20.18 10.58
CA GLU A 336 24.36 -20.25 10.79
C GLU A 336 25.08 -18.98 10.32
N SER A 337 24.68 -18.44 9.16
CA SER A 337 25.18 -17.16 8.64
C SER A 337 24.83 -16.00 9.56
N ALA A 338 23.60 -15.94 10.08
CA ALA A 338 23.17 -14.88 11.00
C ALA A 338 23.97 -14.91 12.30
N PHE A 339 24.07 -16.11 12.96
CA PHE A 339 24.82 -16.24 14.21
C PHE A 339 26.32 -16.07 13.99
N GLY A 340 26.88 -16.51 12.86
CA GLY A 340 28.25 -16.25 12.46
C GLY A 340 28.57 -14.75 12.35
N ASN A 341 27.65 -13.97 11.79
CA ASN A 341 27.76 -12.50 11.73
C ASN A 341 27.67 -11.86 13.12
N LEU A 342 26.72 -12.28 13.97
CA LEU A 342 26.57 -11.73 15.32
C LEU A 342 27.79 -12.02 16.18
N LEU A 343 28.20 -13.28 16.26
CA LEU A 343 29.36 -13.72 17.07
C LEU A 343 30.67 -13.17 16.48
N GLY A 344 30.83 -13.17 15.18
CA GLY A 344 31.98 -12.55 14.51
C GLY A 344 32.11 -11.06 14.82
N ASN A 345 31.01 -10.32 14.89
CA ASN A 345 31.01 -8.93 15.36
C ASN A 345 31.40 -8.84 16.83
N ALA A 346 30.81 -9.70 17.70
CA ALA A 346 31.15 -9.71 19.12
C ALA A 346 32.68 -9.92 19.31
N VAL A 347 33.28 -10.89 18.64
CA VAL A 347 34.73 -11.15 18.71
C VAL A 347 35.57 -9.97 18.22
N ARG A 348 35.15 -9.28 17.15
CA ARG A 348 35.93 -8.16 16.59
C ARG A 348 35.85 -6.88 17.41
N TYR A 349 34.72 -6.64 18.09
CA TYR A 349 34.49 -5.38 18.80
C TYR A 349 34.69 -5.50 20.31
N THR A 350 34.73 -6.69 20.86
CA THR A 350 35.07 -6.89 22.27
C THR A 350 36.60 -6.83 22.46
N PRO A 351 37.11 -6.15 23.48
CA PRO A 351 38.53 -6.21 23.79
C PRO A 351 38.97 -7.64 24.12
N PHE A 352 40.20 -7.98 23.80
CA PHE A 352 40.81 -9.29 24.14
C PHE A 352 40.62 -9.65 25.61
N GLY A 353 40.30 -10.92 25.90
CA GLY A 353 39.97 -11.40 27.22
C GLY A 353 38.54 -11.11 27.70
N GLY A 354 37.76 -10.35 26.89
CA GLY A 354 36.35 -10.09 27.21
C GLY A 354 35.45 -11.32 27.05
N THR A 355 34.21 -11.16 27.50
CA THR A 355 33.21 -12.26 27.56
C THR A 355 32.17 -12.09 26.44
N ILE A 356 31.85 -13.19 25.76
CA ILE A 356 30.83 -13.28 24.72
C ILE A 356 29.91 -14.46 25.07
N ILE A 357 28.62 -14.22 25.23
CA ILE A 357 27.62 -15.22 25.63
C ILE A 357 26.55 -15.32 24.55
N ALA A 358 26.41 -16.52 23.97
CA ALA A 358 25.25 -16.86 23.15
C ALA A 358 24.23 -17.61 24.03
N SER A 359 23.00 -17.11 24.13
CA SER A 359 22.00 -17.72 24.99
C SER A 359 20.67 -17.95 24.26
N ALA A 360 19.91 -18.93 24.78
CA ALA A 360 18.58 -19.27 24.32
C ALA A 360 17.60 -19.33 25.50
N ARG A 361 16.43 -18.69 25.37
CA ARG A 361 15.37 -18.74 26.36
C ARG A 361 13.99 -18.73 25.73
N MET A 362 13.03 -19.42 26.35
CA MET A 362 11.63 -19.36 25.91
C MET A 362 11.01 -18.00 26.23
N LEU A 363 10.17 -17.52 25.33
CA LEU A 363 9.32 -16.36 25.54
C LEU A 363 7.97 -16.76 26.14
N PRO A 364 7.30 -15.89 26.92
CA PRO A 364 6.00 -16.20 27.54
C PRO A 364 4.93 -16.65 26.55
N GLU A 365 5.00 -16.16 25.28
CA GLU A 365 4.03 -16.47 24.22
C GLU A 365 4.37 -17.76 23.44
N GLY A 366 5.31 -18.57 23.93
CA GLY A 366 5.72 -19.83 23.32
C GLY A 366 6.73 -19.67 22.17
N GLY A 367 7.22 -18.47 21.93
CA GLY A 367 8.35 -18.21 21.04
C GLY A 367 9.69 -18.52 21.70
N VAL A 368 10.80 -18.37 20.95
CA VAL A 368 12.16 -18.50 21.48
C VAL A 368 12.99 -17.26 21.16
N ARG A 369 13.72 -16.78 22.12
CA ARG A 369 14.70 -15.70 21.97
C ARG A 369 16.11 -16.29 21.98
N LEU A 370 16.83 -16.06 20.90
CA LEU A 370 18.24 -16.40 20.76
C LEU A 370 19.05 -15.10 20.75
N GLU A 371 19.99 -14.95 21.65
CA GLU A 371 20.74 -13.69 21.78
C GLU A 371 22.25 -13.91 21.88
N VAL A 372 23.00 -12.93 21.38
CA VAL A 372 24.44 -12.81 21.54
C VAL A 372 24.71 -11.54 22.35
N ARG A 373 25.37 -11.68 23.47
CA ARG A 373 25.77 -10.58 24.35
C ARG A 373 27.28 -10.50 24.41
N ASP A 374 27.81 -9.31 24.30
CA ASP A 374 29.24 -9.01 24.41
C ASP A 374 29.53 -8.04 25.58
N SER A 375 30.75 -8.06 26.11
CA SER A 375 31.26 -7.12 27.08
C SER A 375 32.13 -6.00 26.46
N GLY A 376 31.83 -5.67 25.22
CA GLY A 376 32.55 -4.64 24.46
C GLY A 376 32.27 -3.21 24.90
N PRO A 377 32.70 -2.21 24.13
CA PRO A 377 32.58 -0.79 24.47
C PRO A 377 31.14 -0.27 24.43
N GLY A 378 30.18 -1.07 23.95
CA GLY A 378 28.80 -0.64 23.72
C GLY A 378 28.66 0.34 22.56
N ILE A 379 27.41 0.71 22.27
CA ILE A 379 27.01 1.47 21.11
C ILE A 379 26.15 2.66 21.56
N ALA A 380 26.46 3.87 21.05
CA ALA A 380 25.66 5.06 21.34
C ALA A 380 24.26 4.94 20.70
N ARG A 381 23.23 5.42 21.42
CA ARG A 381 21.81 5.28 21.04
C ARG A 381 21.49 5.83 19.67
N GLU A 382 22.20 6.88 19.23
CA GLU A 382 22.01 7.51 17.90
C GLU A 382 22.35 6.58 16.73
N HIS A 383 23.23 5.58 16.95
CA HIS A 383 23.64 4.61 15.93
C HIS A 383 22.72 3.38 15.86
N LEU A 384 22.02 3.03 16.96
CA LEU A 384 21.22 1.79 17.05
C LEU A 384 20.22 1.63 15.88
N PRO A 385 19.43 2.66 15.47
CA PRO A 385 18.47 2.50 14.37
C PRO A 385 19.11 2.24 13.01
N ARG A 386 20.40 2.62 12.85
CA ARG A 386 21.12 2.57 11.60
C ARG A 386 22.04 1.37 11.45
N LEU A 387 22.30 0.62 12.51
CA LEU A 387 23.25 -0.52 12.50
C LEU A 387 22.92 -1.58 11.46
N THR A 388 21.65 -1.73 11.11
CA THR A 388 21.17 -2.69 10.10
C THR A 388 21.12 -2.12 8.67
N GLU A 389 21.50 -0.84 8.47
CA GLU A 389 21.68 -0.27 7.15
C GLU A 389 22.91 -0.90 6.48
N ARG A 390 22.85 -1.13 5.18
CA ARG A 390 23.94 -1.72 4.41
C ARG A 390 25.14 -0.77 4.40
N PHE A 391 26.34 -1.29 4.63
CA PHE A 391 27.61 -0.53 4.70
C PHE A 391 27.68 0.48 5.83
N TYR A 392 26.69 0.50 6.74
CA TYR A 392 26.75 1.41 7.87
C TYR A 392 27.81 0.96 8.88
N ARG A 393 28.62 1.90 9.32
CA ARG A 393 29.71 1.70 10.29
C ARG A 393 29.84 2.94 11.16
N ILE A 394 30.02 2.75 12.46
CA ILE A 394 30.15 3.84 13.43
C ILE A 394 31.48 4.58 13.23
N ASP A 395 32.56 3.84 12.98
CA ASP A 395 33.89 4.38 12.78
C ASP A 395 34.60 3.73 11.59
N HIS A 396 34.83 4.51 10.53
CA HIS A 396 35.45 4.02 9.31
C HIS A 396 36.96 3.76 9.45
N SER A 397 37.65 4.35 10.48
CA SER A 397 39.07 4.19 10.68
C SER A 397 39.42 2.89 11.41
N ARG A 398 38.86 2.65 12.58
CA ARG A 398 39.07 1.43 13.38
C ARG A 398 38.57 0.17 12.66
N SER A 399 37.47 0.30 11.94
CA SER A 399 36.87 -0.88 11.28
C SER A 399 37.57 -1.27 9.97
N ARG A 400 38.53 -0.48 9.46
CA ARG A 400 39.46 -0.93 8.41
C ARG A 400 40.47 -1.95 8.95
N GLU A 401 40.90 -1.79 10.19
CA GLU A 401 41.80 -2.72 10.89
C GLU A 401 41.10 -4.04 11.26
N THR A 402 39.83 -3.98 11.67
CA THR A 402 39.05 -5.15 12.07
C THR A 402 38.40 -5.90 10.90
N GLY A 403 38.48 -5.43 9.66
CA GLY A 403 38.08 -6.17 8.44
C GLY A 403 36.57 -6.32 8.24
N GLY A 404 35.72 -5.53 8.91
CA GLY A 404 34.27 -5.61 8.74
C GLY A 404 33.78 -5.05 7.40
N THR A 405 32.83 -5.71 6.73
CA THR A 405 32.25 -5.30 5.44
C THR A 405 31.10 -4.28 5.60
N GLY A 406 30.50 -4.15 6.79
CA GLY A 406 29.32 -3.37 7.06
C GLY A 406 28.03 -4.00 6.49
N LEU A 407 28.08 -5.26 6.04
CA LEU A 407 26.92 -6.00 5.52
C LEU A 407 26.38 -7.06 6.52
N GLY A 408 27.18 -7.47 7.50
CA GLY A 408 26.81 -8.58 8.40
C GLY A 408 25.51 -8.36 9.14
N LEU A 409 25.26 -7.19 9.74
CA LEU A 409 24.00 -6.89 10.44
C LEU A 409 22.82 -6.71 9.49
N ALA A 410 23.04 -6.27 8.25
CA ALA A 410 22.02 -6.27 7.20
C ALA A 410 21.62 -7.71 6.84
N ILE A 411 22.58 -8.65 6.73
CA ILE A 411 22.33 -10.08 6.53
C ILE A 411 21.50 -10.63 7.69
N VAL A 412 21.88 -10.37 8.94
CA VAL A 412 21.14 -10.80 10.14
C VAL A 412 19.67 -10.32 10.09
N LYS A 413 19.46 -9.05 9.75
CA LYS A 413 18.11 -8.49 9.61
C LYS A 413 17.28 -9.20 8.54
N HIS A 414 17.87 -9.44 7.37
CA HIS A 414 17.18 -10.15 6.28
C HIS A 414 16.86 -11.59 6.66
N VAL A 415 17.80 -12.30 7.32
CA VAL A 415 17.54 -13.65 7.83
C VAL A 415 16.40 -13.64 8.86
N ALA A 416 16.41 -12.70 9.80
CA ALA A 416 15.33 -12.53 10.79
C ALA A 416 13.97 -12.36 10.08
N GLN A 417 13.88 -11.40 9.16
CA GLN A 417 12.64 -11.13 8.42
C GLN A 417 12.13 -12.35 7.64
N ARG A 418 13.02 -13.10 6.97
CA ARG A 418 12.66 -14.31 6.22
C ARG A 418 12.12 -15.43 7.10
N HIS A 419 12.62 -15.52 8.35
CA HIS A 419 12.16 -16.47 9.36
C HIS A 419 10.97 -15.94 10.19
N GLY A 420 10.44 -14.74 9.90
CA GLY A 420 9.39 -14.10 10.69
C GLY A 420 9.83 -13.74 12.11
N ALA A 421 11.14 -13.65 12.33
CA ALA A 421 11.72 -13.27 13.62
C ALA A 421 11.96 -11.75 13.68
N GLU A 422 11.97 -11.21 14.91
CA GLU A 422 12.30 -9.82 15.16
C GLU A 422 13.74 -9.69 15.67
N LEU A 423 14.53 -8.79 15.06
CA LEU A 423 15.86 -8.46 15.53
C LEU A 423 15.78 -7.31 16.54
N GLN A 424 16.14 -7.58 17.78
CA GLN A 424 16.24 -6.58 18.85
C GLN A 424 17.72 -6.28 19.16
N ILE A 425 18.04 -5.00 19.29
CA ILE A 425 19.40 -4.53 19.60
C ILE A 425 19.31 -3.63 20.84
N THR A 426 20.02 -4.01 21.88
CA THR A 426 20.16 -3.21 23.10
C THR A 426 21.63 -3.03 23.43
N SER A 427 22.05 -1.78 23.68
CA SER A 427 23.43 -1.47 24.01
C SER A 427 23.49 -0.16 24.79
N ASP A 428 24.38 -0.10 25.76
CA ASP A 428 24.75 1.11 26.47
C ASP A 428 26.27 1.25 26.48
N LEU A 429 26.75 2.50 26.31
CA LEU A 429 28.19 2.78 26.26
C LEU A 429 28.90 2.27 27.52
N GLY A 430 29.98 1.51 27.33
CA GLY A 430 30.78 0.92 28.41
C GLY A 430 30.20 -0.36 29.04
N MET A 431 29.01 -0.79 28.62
CA MET A 431 28.31 -1.96 29.20
C MET A 431 28.18 -3.14 28.23
N GLY A 432 28.71 -2.99 26.97
CA GLY A 432 28.57 -3.99 25.94
C GLY A 432 27.28 -3.87 25.12
N SER A 433 27.04 -4.89 24.29
CA SER A 433 25.86 -4.94 23.41
C SER A 433 25.17 -6.29 23.50
N CYS A 434 23.87 -6.31 23.19
CA CYS A 434 23.07 -7.53 23.10
C CYS A 434 22.25 -7.46 21.81
N PHE A 435 22.43 -8.46 20.96
CA PHE A 435 21.70 -8.68 19.71
C PHE A 435 20.86 -9.93 19.86
N ALA A 436 19.53 -9.80 19.72
CA ALA A 436 18.60 -10.90 19.93
C ALA A 436 17.70 -11.12 18.70
N LEU A 437 17.47 -12.37 18.36
CA LEU A 437 16.48 -12.82 17.39
C LEU A 437 15.32 -13.47 18.14
N GLU A 438 14.12 -12.88 18.04
CA GLU A 438 12.91 -13.41 18.66
C GLU A 438 12.06 -14.12 17.61
N PHE A 439 11.99 -15.44 17.72
CA PHE A 439 11.22 -16.29 16.83
C PHE A 439 9.81 -16.48 17.40
N PRO A 440 8.75 -16.35 16.57
CA PRO A 440 7.39 -16.59 17.01
C PRO A 440 7.13 -18.08 17.28
N ALA A 441 6.13 -18.39 18.11
CA ALA A 441 5.76 -19.76 18.47
C ALA A 441 5.52 -20.69 17.28
N GLN A 442 5.09 -20.15 16.14
CA GLN A 442 4.86 -20.90 14.90
C GLN A 442 6.16 -21.46 14.28
N ARG A 443 7.30 -20.90 14.62
CA ARG A 443 8.64 -21.34 14.18
C ARG A 443 9.33 -22.24 15.20
N VAL A 444 8.70 -22.48 16.35
CA VAL A 444 9.27 -23.30 17.43
C VAL A 444 8.66 -24.69 17.40
N CYS A 445 9.51 -25.72 17.52
CA CYS A 445 9.08 -27.12 17.62
C CYS A 445 10.01 -27.90 18.53
N HIS A 446 9.67 -29.17 18.82
CA HIS A 446 10.51 -30.13 19.48
C HIS A 446 10.84 -31.32 18.56
N VAL A 447 11.99 -31.92 18.70
CA VAL A 447 12.46 -33.04 17.81
C VAL A 447 11.48 -34.20 17.81
N ASP A 448 10.81 -34.49 18.97
CA ASP A 448 9.87 -35.60 19.11
C ASP A 448 8.42 -35.27 18.67
N ALA A 449 8.14 -34.07 18.23
CA ALA A 449 6.82 -33.69 17.74
C ALA A 449 6.62 -34.16 16.27
N ALA A 450 5.53 -34.90 16.00
CA ALA A 450 5.15 -35.32 14.65
C ALA A 450 5.05 -34.10 13.68
N PRO A 451 5.36 -34.26 12.38
CA PRO A 451 5.36 -33.17 11.41
C PRO A 451 4.00 -32.46 11.38
N LEU A 452 4.03 -31.15 11.33
CA LEU A 452 2.87 -30.22 11.32
C LEU A 452 1.89 -30.40 10.14
N HIS A 453 2.16 -31.36 9.23
CA HIS A 453 1.32 -31.59 8.04
C HIS A 453 -0.08 -32.13 8.35
N ASP A 454 -0.39 -32.56 9.59
CA ASP A 454 -1.68 -33.14 9.98
C ASP A 454 -2.51 -32.29 10.97
N ARG A 455 -2.17 -31.04 11.18
CA ARG A 455 -3.10 -30.15 11.92
C ARG A 455 -4.11 -29.53 10.95
N PRO A 456 -5.42 -29.83 11.08
CA PRO A 456 -6.43 -29.15 10.28
C PRO A 456 -6.35 -27.64 10.56
N ILE A 457 -6.25 -26.85 9.51
CA ILE A 457 -6.42 -25.40 9.56
C ILE A 457 -7.85 -25.16 10.08
N LEU A 458 -8.00 -24.86 11.35
CA LEU A 458 -9.23 -24.30 11.89
C LEU A 458 -9.47 -22.98 11.15
N ALA A 459 -10.36 -23.06 10.14
CA ALA A 459 -10.90 -21.91 9.48
C ALA A 459 -11.55 -21.03 10.55
N ALA A 460 -10.97 -19.85 10.76
CA ALA A 460 -11.64 -18.76 11.44
C ALA A 460 -12.81 -18.34 10.55
N VAL A 461 -14.00 -18.83 10.88
CA VAL A 461 -15.29 -18.31 10.41
C VAL A 461 -15.71 -17.25 11.43
N GLU A 462 -16.02 -16.09 10.91
CA GLU A 462 -16.78 -14.91 11.32
C GLU A 462 -15.99 -13.65 11.56
#